data_d829b4c0fe89cee07e585554128f9019
#
_entry.id   d829b4c0fe89cee07e585554128f9019
#
_cell.length_a   1.000
_cell.length_b   1.000
_cell.length_c   1.000
_cell.angle_alpha   90.00
_cell.angle_beta   90.00
_cell.angle_gamma   90.00
#
_symmetry.space_group_name_H-M   'P 1'
#
loop_
_entity.id
_entity.type
_entity.pdbx_description
1 polymer ?
#
loop_
_entity_poly.entity_id
_entity_poly.type
_entity_poly.pdbx_seq_one_letter_code
_entity_poly.pdbx_strand_id
1 'polypeptide(L)'
;MITSSIFYRTLKSHRVDDRFEAIRSSFPHCSILNNYNTHSCDLAIIQGWMKSGSSTPHNELRRRVIERQFKHKKHVLTVDGNIFNYLSKNVYFRYSIDGVFANTGYYFDDMIDPGRWNNISKNTGCILKPWRKTGDHVLILMQKNSGWTMKGEHNLSWCLNTINKIKEYTDRRIVVRLHPTDSHLMDEYVQKLERDNITVSKNKHILEDLKNAWCSITYNSSPGAVSVIEGIPVFIMDLDHKRSPAYDVGNTRLDMLEDPSMIDRTQWIQKISMSHYNIQDIKDGILWNEVLRYFKKLGKI
;
A
#
# COMPACT_ATOMS: atom_id res chain seq x y z
N MET A 1 -26.17 4.59 -17.42
CA MET A 1 -25.87 3.27 -16.80
C MET A 1 -24.37 3.01 -16.95
N ILE A 2 -23.66 2.64 -15.87
CA ILE A 2 -22.21 2.39 -15.88
C ILE A 2 -21.98 0.93 -16.27
N THR A 3 -21.15 0.70 -17.29
CA THR A 3 -20.68 -0.64 -17.67
C THR A 3 -19.33 -0.93 -17.03
N SER A 4 -19.15 -2.12 -16.48
CA SER A 4 -17.87 -2.52 -15.87
C SER A 4 -17.36 -3.86 -16.39
N SER A 5 -16.05 -4.05 -16.38
CA SER A 5 -15.44 -5.31 -16.80
C SER A 5 -14.20 -5.62 -15.99
N ILE A 6 -14.09 -6.84 -15.50
CA ILE A 6 -12.94 -7.37 -14.76
C ILE A 6 -11.97 -7.99 -15.77
N PHE A 7 -10.75 -7.47 -15.80
CA PHE A 7 -9.68 -8.00 -16.62
C PHE A 7 -8.74 -8.81 -15.75
N TYR A 8 -8.90 -10.13 -15.85
CA TYR A 8 -8.19 -11.06 -14.99
C TYR A 8 -7.60 -12.20 -15.82
N ARG A 9 -6.36 -12.55 -15.54
CA ARG A 9 -5.73 -13.72 -16.14
C ARG A 9 -5.66 -14.84 -15.11
N THR A 10 -6.39 -15.91 -15.35
CA THR A 10 -6.30 -17.12 -14.52
C THR A 10 -4.91 -17.75 -14.68
N LEU A 11 -4.19 -17.88 -13.57
CA LEU A 11 -3.03 -18.76 -13.49
C LEU A 11 -3.58 -20.20 -13.34
N LYS A 12 -3.09 -21.16 -14.09
CA LYS A 12 -3.20 -22.63 -13.98
C LYS A 12 -4.41 -23.27 -13.24
N SER A 13 -5.03 -22.62 -12.28
CA SER A 13 -6.29 -23.02 -11.66
C SER A 13 -7.41 -22.20 -12.30
N HIS A 14 -8.37 -22.83 -12.96
CA HIS A 14 -9.50 -22.19 -13.64
C HIS A 14 -10.47 -21.44 -12.71
N ARG A 15 -10.10 -21.22 -11.45
CA ARG A 15 -10.93 -20.53 -10.46
C ARG A 15 -10.64 -19.04 -10.45
N VAL A 16 -11.67 -18.24 -10.59
CA VAL A 16 -11.63 -16.80 -10.41
C VAL A 16 -11.46 -16.49 -8.91
N ASP A 17 -10.69 -15.48 -8.59
CA ASP A 17 -10.50 -15.00 -7.22
C ASP A 17 -11.84 -14.56 -6.61
N ASP A 18 -12.14 -14.98 -5.38
CA ASP A 18 -13.41 -14.73 -4.70
C ASP A 18 -13.78 -13.23 -4.61
N ARG A 19 -12.78 -12.34 -4.64
CA ARG A 19 -12.98 -10.88 -4.69
C ARG A 19 -13.61 -10.45 -6.01
N PHE A 20 -13.12 -10.99 -7.12
CA PHE A 20 -13.65 -10.66 -8.45
C PHE A 20 -15.02 -11.27 -8.66
N GLU A 21 -15.30 -12.44 -8.10
CA GLU A 21 -16.65 -13.00 -8.11
C GLU A 21 -17.63 -12.16 -7.27
N ALA A 22 -17.19 -11.64 -6.13
CA ALA A 22 -17.99 -10.72 -5.33
C ALA A 22 -18.28 -9.42 -6.09
N ILE A 23 -17.29 -8.84 -6.78
CA ILE A 23 -17.48 -7.66 -7.63
C ILE A 23 -18.43 -7.98 -8.79
N ARG A 24 -18.22 -9.09 -9.49
CA ARG A 24 -19.09 -9.50 -10.61
C ARG A 24 -20.55 -9.63 -10.22
N SER A 25 -20.81 -10.14 -9.02
CA SER A 25 -22.19 -10.36 -8.53
C SER A 25 -22.85 -9.08 -7.99
N SER A 26 -22.08 -8.11 -7.54
CA SER A 26 -22.59 -6.88 -6.91
C SER A 26 -22.55 -5.64 -7.80
N PHE A 27 -21.70 -5.63 -8.83
CA PHE A 27 -21.65 -4.52 -9.79
C PHE A 27 -22.60 -4.81 -10.97
N PRO A 28 -23.58 -3.94 -11.23
CA PRO A 28 -24.49 -4.13 -12.36
C PRO A 28 -23.72 -4.19 -13.69
N HIS A 29 -24.15 -5.10 -14.59
CA HIS A 29 -23.55 -5.28 -15.92
C HIS A 29 -22.03 -5.50 -15.91
N CYS A 30 -21.53 -6.21 -14.88
CA CYS A 30 -20.12 -6.54 -14.76
C CYS A 30 -19.80 -7.87 -15.44
N SER A 31 -18.84 -7.90 -16.36
CA SER A 31 -18.34 -9.08 -17.04
C SER A 31 -16.92 -9.42 -16.61
N ILE A 32 -16.54 -10.71 -16.71
CA ILE A 32 -15.15 -11.15 -16.53
C ILE A 32 -14.56 -11.47 -17.90
N LEU A 33 -13.40 -10.90 -18.19
CA LEU A 33 -12.71 -11.01 -19.47
C LEU A 33 -11.29 -11.56 -19.26
N ASN A 34 -11.01 -12.67 -19.93
CA ASN A 34 -9.73 -13.38 -19.82
C ASN A 34 -8.70 -12.95 -20.89
N ASN A 35 -9.05 -12.03 -21.77
CA ASN A 35 -8.21 -11.68 -22.90
C ASN A 35 -7.98 -10.15 -23.05
N TYR A 36 -7.03 -9.81 -23.89
CA TYR A 36 -6.60 -8.44 -24.17
C TYR A 36 -7.46 -7.72 -25.24
N ASN A 37 -8.28 -8.44 -25.98
CA ASN A 37 -9.15 -7.89 -27.03
C ASN A 37 -10.43 -7.36 -26.39
N THR A 38 -10.31 -6.20 -25.83
CA THR A 38 -11.27 -5.68 -24.91
C THR A 38 -12.12 -4.63 -25.57
N HIS A 39 -13.42 -4.76 -25.38
CA HIS A 39 -14.32 -3.64 -25.56
C HIS A 39 -14.02 -2.55 -24.52
N SER A 40 -14.32 -1.31 -24.82
CA SER A 40 -14.23 -0.25 -23.81
C SER A 40 -15.46 -0.36 -22.89
N CYS A 41 -15.21 -0.29 -21.59
CA CYS A 41 -16.24 -0.16 -20.55
C CYS A 41 -16.02 1.13 -19.79
N ASP A 42 -17.00 1.59 -19.03
CA ASP A 42 -16.86 2.81 -18.25
C ASP A 42 -15.86 2.64 -17.11
N LEU A 43 -15.79 1.44 -16.52
CA LEU A 43 -14.90 1.07 -15.44
C LEU A 43 -14.24 -0.29 -15.69
N ALA A 44 -12.95 -0.29 -15.99
CA ALA A 44 -12.15 -1.51 -16.01
C ALA A 44 -11.67 -1.86 -14.60
N ILE A 45 -11.68 -3.13 -14.23
CA ILE A 45 -11.27 -3.61 -12.91
C ILE A 45 -10.06 -4.52 -13.07
N ILE A 46 -8.96 -4.22 -12.38
CA ILE A 46 -7.69 -4.97 -12.47
C ILE A 46 -7.08 -5.24 -11.10
N GLN A 47 -6.28 -6.29 -10.99
CA GLN A 47 -5.49 -6.56 -9.80
C GLN A 47 -4.11 -5.91 -9.89
N GLY A 48 -3.81 -4.96 -8.99
CA GLY A 48 -2.56 -4.21 -8.97
C GLY A 48 -2.41 -3.24 -10.14
N TRP A 49 -1.32 -2.48 -10.16
CA TRP A 49 -1.03 -1.47 -11.17
C TRP A 49 0.07 -1.94 -12.13
N MET A 50 0.22 -1.26 -13.26
CA MET A 50 1.33 -1.51 -14.18
C MET A 50 2.66 -1.15 -13.52
N LYS A 51 3.69 -1.96 -13.76
CA LYS A 51 5.06 -1.75 -13.28
C LYS A 51 5.95 -1.41 -14.46
N SER A 52 6.71 -0.33 -14.37
CA SER A 52 7.72 -0.02 -15.37
C SER A 52 8.80 -1.11 -15.40
N GLY A 53 9.32 -1.42 -16.60
CA GLY A 53 10.39 -2.40 -16.77
C GLY A 53 10.01 -3.88 -16.58
N SER A 54 8.73 -4.22 -16.37
CA SER A 54 8.28 -5.61 -16.23
C SER A 54 7.52 -6.07 -17.46
N SER A 55 7.94 -7.19 -18.06
CA SER A 55 7.33 -7.84 -19.22
C SER A 55 6.46 -9.06 -18.88
N THR A 56 6.10 -9.23 -17.59
CA THR A 56 5.24 -10.37 -17.22
C THR A 56 3.86 -10.25 -17.87
N PRO A 57 3.23 -11.39 -18.25
CA PRO A 57 1.91 -11.37 -18.88
C PRO A 57 0.83 -10.62 -18.09
N HIS A 58 0.90 -10.64 -16.75
CA HIS A 58 -0.01 -9.85 -15.90
C HIS A 58 0.26 -8.36 -16.01
N ASN A 59 1.52 -7.95 -16.08
CA ASN A 59 1.87 -6.54 -16.20
C ASN A 59 1.48 -6.00 -17.58
N GLU A 60 1.65 -6.81 -18.61
CA GLU A 60 1.23 -6.49 -19.97
C GLU A 60 -0.29 -6.31 -20.08
N LEU A 61 -1.09 -7.20 -19.45
CA LEU A 61 -2.54 -7.03 -19.37
C LEU A 61 -2.90 -5.69 -18.70
N ARG A 62 -2.32 -5.39 -17.54
CA ARG A 62 -2.58 -4.14 -16.81
C ARG A 62 -2.24 -2.92 -17.67
N ARG A 63 -1.07 -2.92 -18.30
CA ARG A 63 -0.63 -1.83 -19.16
C ARG A 63 -1.62 -1.58 -20.29
N ARG A 64 -2.01 -2.61 -21.04
CA ARG A 64 -2.96 -2.49 -22.16
C ARG A 64 -4.34 -2.01 -21.71
N VAL A 65 -4.84 -2.51 -20.58
CA VAL A 65 -6.12 -2.07 -20.04
C VAL A 65 -6.06 -0.60 -19.64
N ILE A 66 -5.04 -0.20 -18.87
CA ILE A 66 -4.88 1.19 -18.40
C ILE A 66 -4.74 2.14 -19.58
N GLU A 67 -3.82 1.85 -20.53
CA GLU A 67 -3.60 2.71 -21.70
C GLU A 67 -4.87 2.86 -22.52
N ARG A 68 -5.62 1.78 -22.74
CA ARG A 68 -6.87 1.82 -23.48
C ARG A 68 -7.94 2.65 -22.78
N GLN A 69 -8.16 2.41 -21.49
CA GLN A 69 -9.15 3.16 -20.71
C GLN A 69 -8.84 4.65 -20.72
N PHE A 70 -7.60 5.03 -20.46
CA PHE A 70 -7.20 6.44 -20.44
C PHE A 70 -7.27 7.11 -21.83
N LYS A 71 -6.90 6.37 -22.90
CA LYS A 71 -7.08 6.86 -24.28
C LYS A 71 -8.54 7.23 -24.57
N HIS A 72 -9.49 6.49 -23.99
CA HIS A 72 -10.92 6.74 -24.19
C HIS A 72 -11.55 7.57 -23.05
N LYS A 73 -10.76 8.18 -22.18
CA LYS A 73 -11.24 8.97 -21.02
C LYS A 73 -12.17 8.15 -20.10
N LYS A 74 -11.89 6.85 -19.98
CA LYS A 74 -12.58 5.89 -19.11
C LYS A 74 -11.71 5.58 -17.89
N HIS A 75 -12.26 4.88 -16.91
CA HIS A 75 -11.68 4.71 -15.59
C HIS A 75 -11.21 3.29 -15.31
N VAL A 76 -10.29 3.15 -14.34
CA VAL A 76 -9.73 1.88 -13.90
C VAL A 76 -9.86 1.76 -12.38
N LEU A 77 -10.61 0.78 -11.89
CA LEU A 77 -10.62 0.38 -10.49
C LEU A 77 -9.50 -0.64 -10.25
N THR A 78 -8.60 -0.31 -9.37
CA THR A 78 -7.48 -1.18 -8.99
C THR A 78 -7.77 -1.87 -7.66
N VAL A 79 -7.56 -3.19 -7.62
CA VAL A 79 -7.57 -4.00 -6.39
C VAL A 79 -6.13 -4.30 -6.01
N ASP A 80 -5.66 -3.86 -4.86
CA ASP A 80 -4.27 -4.00 -4.42
C ASP A 80 -4.18 -4.59 -3.00
N GLY A 81 -2.96 -4.81 -2.51
CA GLY A 81 -2.71 -5.19 -1.12
C GLY A 81 -3.28 -4.17 -0.15
N ASN A 82 -3.38 -4.52 1.12
CA ASN A 82 -3.89 -3.61 2.14
C ASN A 82 -2.86 -3.33 3.24
N ILE A 83 -3.13 -2.30 4.04
CA ILE A 83 -2.30 -1.86 5.15
C ILE A 83 -2.52 -2.72 6.40
N PHE A 84 -3.70 -3.31 6.55
CA PHE A 84 -4.15 -4.01 7.77
C PHE A 84 -3.81 -5.52 7.80
N ASN A 85 -3.13 -6.05 6.76
CA ASN A 85 -2.80 -7.48 6.63
C ASN A 85 -1.77 -8.01 7.65
N TYR A 86 -1.19 -7.16 8.45
CA TYR A 86 -0.13 -7.56 9.38
C TYR A 86 -0.64 -8.32 10.62
N LEU A 87 -1.92 -8.17 10.97
CA LEU A 87 -2.57 -8.94 12.04
C LEU A 87 -3.48 -10.05 11.49
N SER A 88 -4.25 -9.75 10.46
CA SER A 88 -5.23 -10.68 9.90
C SER A 88 -5.12 -10.70 8.38
N LYS A 89 -4.57 -11.78 7.82
CA LYS A 89 -4.33 -11.90 6.38
C LYS A 89 -5.62 -11.97 5.58
N ASN A 90 -5.64 -11.26 4.45
CA ASN A 90 -6.67 -11.38 3.41
C ASN A 90 -8.10 -11.03 3.82
N VAL A 91 -8.30 -10.28 4.89
CA VAL A 91 -9.64 -9.82 5.29
C VAL A 91 -10.08 -8.62 4.47
N TYR A 92 -9.22 -7.60 4.34
CA TYR A 92 -9.47 -6.39 3.57
C TYR A 92 -8.52 -6.26 2.39
N PHE A 93 -8.98 -5.56 1.34
CA PHE A 93 -8.17 -5.18 0.20
C PHE A 93 -8.38 -3.69 -0.08
N ARG A 94 -7.34 -3.06 -0.60
CA ARG A 94 -7.36 -1.65 -0.97
C ARG A 94 -7.88 -1.48 -2.39
N TYR A 95 -8.80 -0.55 -2.56
CA TYR A 95 -9.39 -0.18 -3.85
C TYR A 95 -9.11 1.29 -4.13
N SER A 96 -8.84 1.60 -5.38
CA SER A 96 -8.63 2.98 -5.83
C SER A 96 -8.99 3.12 -7.30
N ILE A 97 -9.42 4.31 -7.72
CA ILE A 97 -9.72 4.60 -9.12
C ILE A 97 -8.57 5.42 -9.72
N ASP A 98 -8.13 5.04 -10.94
CA ASP A 98 -7.16 5.71 -11.80
C ASP A 98 -5.75 5.88 -11.25
N GLY A 99 -5.41 5.19 -10.19
CA GLY A 99 -4.07 5.19 -9.62
C GLY A 99 -3.95 4.28 -8.41
N VAL A 100 -2.72 4.06 -7.91
CA VAL A 100 -2.42 3.14 -6.81
C VAL A 100 -1.67 3.83 -5.66
N PHE A 101 -1.29 5.08 -5.82
CA PHE A 101 -0.69 5.88 -4.77
C PHE A 101 -1.65 6.96 -4.28
N ALA A 102 -1.48 7.40 -3.05
CA ALA A 102 -2.32 8.41 -2.42
C ALA A 102 -2.38 9.74 -3.23
N ASN A 103 -1.33 10.05 -3.97
CA ASN A 103 -1.25 11.26 -4.81
C ASN A 103 -1.74 11.08 -6.25
N THR A 104 -2.11 9.86 -6.67
CA THR A 104 -2.52 9.59 -8.06
C THR A 104 -3.87 8.90 -8.16
N GLY A 105 -4.25 8.11 -7.15
CA GLY A 105 -5.50 7.39 -7.12
C GLY A 105 -6.59 8.15 -6.37
N TYR A 106 -7.84 7.92 -6.76
CA TYR A 106 -8.99 8.34 -5.96
C TYR A 106 -9.34 7.24 -4.95
N TYR A 107 -9.36 7.57 -3.67
CA TYR A 107 -9.46 6.62 -2.56
C TYR A 107 -10.79 6.65 -1.82
N PHE A 108 -11.83 7.25 -2.41
CA PHE A 108 -13.18 7.38 -1.83
C PHE A 108 -13.23 8.21 -0.54
N ASP A 109 -12.27 9.08 -0.34
CA ASP A 109 -12.05 9.84 0.89
C ASP A 109 -12.63 11.26 0.87
N ASP A 110 -13.49 11.58 -0.08
CA ASP A 110 -14.21 12.87 -0.15
C ASP A 110 -15.21 13.04 1.00
N MET A 111 -15.77 11.93 1.48
CA MET A 111 -16.66 11.87 2.64
C MET A 111 -16.18 10.78 3.56
N ILE A 112 -15.59 11.16 4.68
CA ILE A 112 -15.04 10.21 5.64
C ILE A 112 -16.18 9.66 6.51
N ASP A 113 -16.34 8.33 6.50
CA ASP A 113 -17.20 7.60 7.44
C ASP A 113 -16.34 7.01 8.56
N PRO A 114 -16.43 7.54 9.80
CA PRO A 114 -15.69 6.96 10.93
C PRO A 114 -16.05 5.50 11.24
N GLY A 115 -17.26 5.06 10.85
CA GLY A 115 -17.72 3.68 11.00
C GLY A 115 -16.85 2.68 10.21
N ARG A 116 -16.24 3.11 9.10
CA ARG A 116 -15.32 2.27 8.32
C ARG A 116 -14.13 1.80 9.16
N TRP A 117 -13.46 2.73 9.82
CA TRP A 117 -12.33 2.39 10.69
C TRP A 117 -12.77 1.45 11.84
N ASN A 118 -13.89 1.73 12.48
CA ASN A 118 -14.40 0.90 13.57
C ASN A 118 -14.65 -0.55 13.12
N ASN A 119 -15.23 -0.73 11.94
CA ASN A 119 -15.45 -2.06 11.35
C ASN A 119 -14.12 -2.77 11.00
N ILE A 120 -13.16 -2.07 10.41
CA ILE A 120 -11.83 -2.63 10.11
C ILE A 120 -11.13 -3.03 11.40
N SER A 121 -11.10 -2.17 12.40
CA SER A 121 -10.51 -2.42 13.72
C SER A 121 -11.12 -3.68 14.36
N LYS A 122 -12.45 -3.78 14.40
CA LYS A 122 -13.17 -4.94 14.94
C LYS A 122 -12.82 -6.23 14.20
N ASN A 123 -12.77 -6.21 12.88
CA ASN A 123 -12.58 -7.40 12.05
C ASN A 123 -11.13 -7.87 11.95
N THR A 124 -10.18 -6.97 12.15
CA THR A 124 -8.74 -7.28 11.99
C THR A 124 -7.99 -7.32 13.31
N GLY A 125 -8.53 -6.75 14.38
CA GLY A 125 -7.84 -6.52 15.65
C GLY A 125 -6.86 -5.33 15.60
N CYS A 126 -6.78 -4.59 14.49
CA CYS A 126 -5.95 -3.40 14.39
C CYS A 126 -6.51 -2.29 15.28
N ILE A 127 -5.69 -1.75 16.16
CA ILE A 127 -6.03 -0.58 17.00
C ILE A 127 -4.98 0.51 16.80
N LEU A 128 -5.41 1.75 16.78
CA LEU A 128 -4.50 2.89 16.73
C LEU A 128 -3.85 3.08 18.10
N LYS A 129 -2.63 2.56 18.29
CA LYS A 129 -1.92 2.59 19.57
C LYS A 129 -1.42 4.00 19.88
N PRO A 130 -1.36 4.42 21.15
CA PRO A 130 -0.71 5.69 21.52
C PRO A 130 0.71 5.79 20.96
N TRP A 131 1.17 7.02 20.67
CA TRP A 131 2.54 7.23 20.25
C TRP A 131 3.52 6.73 21.32
N ARG A 132 4.51 5.96 20.88
CA ARG A 132 5.61 5.53 21.73
C ARG A 132 6.63 6.65 21.91
N LYS A 133 7.06 6.84 23.15
CA LYS A 133 8.07 7.86 23.53
C LYS A 133 9.42 7.25 23.93
N THR A 134 9.58 5.95 23.76
CA THR A 134 10.81 5.21 24.08
C THR A 134 11.09 4.16 23.03
N GLY A 135 12.35 3.81 22.84
CA GLY A 135 12.75 2.75 21.92
C GLY A 135 14.27 2.67 21.79
N ASP A 136 14.75 1.52 21.34
CA ASP A 136 16.19 1.18 21.36
C ASP A 136 16.85 1.38 20.01
N HIS A 137 16.07 1.33 18.91
CA HIS A 137 16.64 1.27 17.57
C HIS A 137 15.80 2.05 16.54
N VAL A 138 16.46 2.43 15.48
CA VAL A 138 15.84 2.93 14.24
C VAL A 138 15.61 1.75 13.32
N LEU A 139 14.37 1.56 12.86
CA LEU A 139 13.99 0.47 11.98
C LEU A 139 13.88 0.95 10.51
N ILE A 140 14.77 0.48 9.63
CA ILE A 140 14.66 0.74 8.20
C ILE A 140 13.79 -0.32 7.55
N LEU A 141 12.69 0.09 6.96
CA LEU A 141 11.71 -0.75 6.26
C LEU A 141 11.97 -0.68 4.74
N MET A 142 12.67 -1.69 4.22
CA MET A 142 13.07 -1.74 2.82
C MET A 142 11.87 -1.94 1.88
N GLN A 143 11.93 -1.32 0.70
CA GLN A 143 11.04 -1.63 -0.41
C GLN A 143 11.39 -3.00 -1.01
N LYS A 144 10.47 -3.56 -1.81
CA LYS A 144 10.78 -4.71 -2.65
C LYS A 144 11.93 -4.37 -3.61
N ASN A 145 12.94 -5.23 -3.71
CA ASN A 145 14.00 -5.07 -4.69
C ASN A 145 13.42 -5.07 -6.12
N SER A 146 14.01 -4.33 -7.05
CA SER A 146 13.40 -4.01 -8.35
C SER A 146 12.05 -3.29 -8.25
N GLY A 147 11.77 -2.65 -7.14
CA GLY A 147 10.53 -1.91 -6.91
C GLY A 147 10.44 -0.68 -7.81
N TRP A 148 9.54 -0.72 -8.78
CA TRP A 148 9.23 0.43 -9.67
C TRP A 148 8.83 1.70 -8.90
N THR A 149 8.47 1.54 -7.62
CA THR A 149 8.07 2.64 -6.73
C THR A 149 9.23 3.56 -6.34
N MET A 150 10.49 3.07 -6.44
CA MET A 150 11.70 3.84 -6.15
C MET A 150 12.30 4.53 -7.39
N LYS A 151 11.59 4.55 -8.52
CA LYS A 151 12.02 5.23 -9.76
C LYS A 151 13.44 4.89 -10.24
N GLY A 152 13.84 3.64 -10.08
CA GLY A 152 15.16 3.15 -10.52
C GLY A 152 16.27 3.33 -9.49
N GLU A 153 16.01 3.90 -8.33
CA GLU A 153 16.97 3.87 -7.22
C GLU A 153 17.16 2.44 -6.72
N HIS A 154 18.40 2.04 -6.56
CA HIS A 154 18.71 0.69 -6.10
C HIS A 154 18.53 0.59 -4.59
N ASN A 155 17.77 -0.40 -4.12
CA ASN A 155 17.40 -0.55 -2.71
C ASN A 155 18.60 -0.54 -1.75
N LEU A 156 19.67 -1.27 -2.06
CA LEU A 156 20.86 -1.35 -1.21
C LEU A 156 21.58 0.00 -1.13
N SER A 157 21.73 0.69 -2.27
CA SER A 157 22.36 2.02 -2.32
C SER A 157 21.54 3.04 -1.50
N TRP A 158 20.22 3.02 -1.67
CA TRP A 158 19.32 3.84 -0.86
C TRP A 158 19.46 3.54 0.64
N CYS A 159 19.52 2.26 1.01
CA CYS A 159 19.68 1.84 2.40
C CYS A 159 21.00 2.34 3.00
N LEU A 160 22.13 2.13 2.29
CA LEU A 160 23.43 2.60 2.74
C LEU A 160 23.48 4.13 2.89
N ASN A 161 22.94 4.87 1.93
CA ASN A 161 22.86 6.32 2.00
C ASN A 161 21.99 6.79 3.17
N THR A 162 20.88 6.08 3.41
CA THR A 162 19.98 6.36 4.54
C THR A 162 20.67 6.09 5.87
N ILE A 163 21.38 4.96 5.99
CA ILE A 163 22.17 4.63 7.20
C ILE A 163 23.21 5.72 7.49
N ASN A 164 23.96 6.17 6.48
CA ASN A 164 24.97 7.21 6.66
C ASN A 164 24.33 8.50 7.17
N LYS A 165 23.20 8.92 6.61
CA LYS A 165 22.47 10.10 7.09
C LYS A 165 21.92 9.95 8.51
N ILE A 166 21.38 8.76 8.86
CA ILE A 166 20.88 8.51 10.21
C ILE A 166 21.97 8.72 11.26
N LYS A 167 23.18 8.24 10.97
CA LYS A 167 24.34 8.33 11.87
C LYS A 167 24.81 9.77 12.14
N GLU A 168 24.38 10.72 11.36
CA GLU A 168 24.63 12.16 11.63
C GLU A 168 23.75 12.70 12.76
N TYR A 169 22.65 12.00 13.09
CA TYR A 169 21.60 12.50 13.99
C TYR A 169 21.37 11.62 15.22
N THR A 170 21.86 10.36 15.22
CA THR A 170 21.65 9.43 16.35
C THR A 170 22.71 8.36 16.44
N ASP A 171 23.03 7.94 17.67
CA ASP A 171 23.86 6.77 17.99
C ASP A 171 23.02 5.51 18.20
N ARG A 172 21.70 5.54 18.02
CA ARG A 172 20.83 4.38 18.19
C ARG A 172 21.22 3.26 17.25
N ARG A 173 21.05 2.04 17.71
CA ARG A 173 21.20 0.86 16.85
C ARG A 173 20.26 0.96 15.65
N ILE A 174 20.73 0.50 14.48
CA ILE A 174 19.94 0.45 13.25
C ILE A 174 19.58 -1.00 12.95
N VAL A 175 18.30 -1.27 12.75
CA VAL A 175 17.78 -2.56 12.29
C VAL A 175 17.24 -2.40 10.88
N VAL A 176 17.72 -3.22 9.94
CA VAL A 176 17.27 -3.20 8.54
C VAL A 176 16.37 -4.39 8.29
N ARG A 177 15.11 -4.13 7.92
CA ARG A 177 14.15 -5.17 7.55
C ARG A 177 13.96 -5.22 6.04
N LEU A 178 14.31 -6.35 5.43
CA LEU A 178 14.08 -6.60 4.00
C LEU A 178 12.58 -6.81 3.72
N HIS A 179 12.20 -6.54 2.46
CA HIS A 179 10.87 -6.92 2.00
C HIS A 179 10.73 -8.45 2.02
N PRO A 180 9.60 -9.05 2.48
CA PRO A 180 9.45 -10.50 2.61
C PRO A 180 9.73 -11.31 1.35
N THR A 181 9.48 -10.76 0.16
CA THR A 181 9.78 -11.44 -1.11
C THR A 181 11.25 -11.43 -1.49
N ASP A 182 12.07 -10.67 -0.77
CA ASP A 182 13.50 -10.52 -1.03
C ASP A 182 14.37 -11.30 -0.03
N SER A 183 13.76 -12.28 0.67
CA SER A 183 14.45 -13.16 1.61
C SER A 183 15.63 -13.92 0.99
N HIS A 184 15.60 -14.15 -0.34
CA HIS A 184 16.70 -14.76 -1.09
C HIS A 184 17.96 -13.87 -1.18
N LEU A 185 17.84 -12.57 -0.86
CA LEU A 185 18.95 -11.61 -0.81
C LEU A 185 19.51 -11.44 0.62
N MET A 186 19.01 -12.20 1.59
CA MET A 186 19.35 -12.02 3.01
C MET A 186 20.85 -12.07 3.25
N ASP A 187 21.54 -13.10 2.74
CA ASP A 187 22.97 -13.29 2.96
C ASP A 187 23.81 -12.14 2.36
N GLU A 188 23.41 -11.65 1.17
CA GLU A 188 24.06 -10.50 0.55
C GLU A 188 23.90 -9.24 1.40
N TYR A 189 22.71 -8.99 1.94
CA TYR A 189 22.44 -7.81 2.75
C TYR A 189 23.10 -7.91 4.12
N VAL A 190 23.13 -9.11 4.75
CA VAL A 190 23.90 -9.35 5.97
C VAL A 190 25.37 -9.02 5.75
N GLN A 191 25.99 -9.57 4.71
CA GLN A 191 27.39 -9.33 4.39
C GLN A 191 27.71 -7.83 4.15
N LYS A 192 26.81 -7.09 3.49
CA LYS A 192 27.04 -5.69 3.11
C LYS A 192 26.66 -4.69 4.19
N LEU A 193 25.72 -5.02 5.06
CA LEU A 193 25.13 -4.08 6.04
C LEU A 193 25.51 -4.37 7.48
N GLU A 194 25.63 -5.66 7.90
CA GLU A 194 25.89 -5.98 9.29
C GLU A 194 27.29 -5.53 9.71
N ARG A 195 27.36 -4.74 10.75
CA ARG A 195 28.52 -4.22 11.43
C ARG A 195 28.10 -3.66 12.77
N ASP A 196 29.05 -3.12 13.55
CA ASP A 196 28.77 -2.52 14.84
C ASP A 196 27.55 -1.59 14.76
N ASN A 197 26.59 -1.82 15.61
CA ASN A 197 25.36 -1.06 15.72
C ASN A 197 24.37 -1.14 14.52
N ILE A 198 24.61 -2.00 13.53
CA ILE A 198 23.69 -2.25 12.40
C ILE A 198 23.45 -3.75 12.27
N THR A 199 22.18 -4.15 12.26
CA THR A 199 21.77 -5.55 12.11
C THR A 199 20.70 -5.69 11.02
N VAL A 200 20.71 -6.83 10.30
CA VAL A 200 19.65 -7.18 9.35
C VAL A 200 18.66 -8.09 10.06
N SER A 201 17.39 -7.68 10.07
CA SER A 201 16.34 -8.43 10.76
C SER A 201 16.09 -9.79 10.10
N LYS A 202 16.08 -10.84 10.91
CA LYS A 202 15.69 -12.22 10.56
C LYS A 202 14.27 -12.57 11.05
N ASN A 203 13.59 -11.62 11.65
CA ASN A 203 12.24 -11.80 12.18
C ASN A 203 11.24 -12.06 11.06
N LYS A 204 10.36 -13.03 11.25
CA LYS A 204 9.31 -13.33 10.27
C LYS A 204 8.22 -12.25 10.25
N HIS A 205 7.85 -11.76 11.41
CA HIS A 205 6.76 -10.82 11.56
C HIS A 205 7.27 -9.40 11.84
N ILE A 206 6.65 -8.40 11.20
CA ILE A 206 7.05 -6.99 11.36
C ILE A 206 6.89 -6.48 12.80
N LEU A 207 5.91 -6.99 13.55
CA LEU A 207 5.66 -6.58 14.93
C LEU A 207 6.84 -6.91 15.87
N GLU A 208 7.62 -7.94 15.55
CA GLU A 208 8.82 -8.28 16.31
C GLU A 208 9.89 -7.18 16.19
N ASP A 209 10.05 -6.62 14.99
CA ASP A 209 10.97 -5.50 14.75
C ASP A 209 10.45 -4.18 15.32
N LEU A 210 9.12 -3.98 15.27
CA LEU A 210 8.49 -2.78 15.81
C LEU A 210 8.45 -2.75 17.34
N LYS A 211 8.62 -3.90 18.03
CA LYS A 211 8.42 -4.02 19.48
C LYS A 211 9.19 -2.96 20.28
N ASN A 212 10.45 -2.72 19.95
CA ASN A 212 11.33 -1.76 20.64
C ASN A 212 11.86 -0.67 19.70
N ALA A 213 11.24 -0.49 18.52
CA ALA A 213 11.67 0.56 17.63
C ALA A 213 11.36 1.95 18.21
N TRP A 214 12.34 2.86 18.19
CA TRP A 214 12.18 4.29 18.47
C TRP A 214 11.38 4.95 17.37
N CYS A 215 11.81 4.73 16.14
CA CYS A 215 11.12 5.18 14.94
C CYS A 215 11.35 4.19 13.78
N SER A 216 10.62 4.32 12.70
CA SER A 216 10.88 3.62 11.47
C SER A 216 11.16 4.58 10.33
N ILE A 217 11.93 4.11 9.34
CA ILE A 217 12.25 4.88 8.13
C ILE A 217 11.88 4.03 6.91
N THR A 218 11.19 4.64 5.97
CA THR A 218 10.82 3.96 4.72
C THR A 218 10.89 4.93 3.54
N TYR A 219 11.09 4.40 2.33
CA TYR A 219 10.94 5.24 1.15
C TYR A 219 9.47 5.67 0.98
N ASN A 220 8.57 4.74 0.65
CA ASN A 220 7.12 4.97 0.59
C ASN A 220 6.29 3.70 0.86
N SER A 221 6.86 2.75 1.55
CA SER A 221 6.27 1.43 1.74
C SER A 221 5.07 1.44 2.68
N SER A 222 4.09 0.55 2.43
CA SER A 222 2.92 0.35 3.30
C SER A 222 3.27 -0.02 4.75
N PRO A 223 4.34 -0.77 5.08
CA PRO A 223 4.82 -0.94 6.45
C PRO A 223 5.04 0.34 7.25
N GLY A 224 5.29 1.48 6.59
CA GLY A 224 5.31 2.79 7.27
C GLY A 224 3.97 3.15 7.92
N ALA A 225 2.85 2.84 7.25
CA ALA A 225 1.53 3.01 7.86
C ALA A 225 1.29 2.02 9.01
N VAL A 226 1.81 0.79 8.92
CA VAL A 226 1.78 -0.16 10.03
C VAL A 226 2.51 0.41 11.25
N SER A 227 3.69 1.00 11.06
CA SER A 227 4.42 1.67 12.14
C SER A 227 3.56 2.74 12.81
N VAL A 228 2.90 3.60 12.03
CA VAL A 228 2.01 4.65 12.55
C VAL A 228 0.85 4.04 13.36
N ILE A 229 0.21 2.98 12.89
CA ILE A 229 -0.88 2.30 13.61
C ILE A 229 -0.37 1.72 14.94
N GLU A 230 0.82 1.14 14.94
CA GLU A 230 1.48 0.56 16.13
C GLU A 230 2.06 1.63 17.08
N GLY A 231 1.89 2.92 16.78
CA GLY A 231 2.33 4.03 17.61
C GLY A 231 3.83 4.34 17.48
N ILE A 232 4.47 3.92 16.39
CA ILE A 232 5.88 4.19 16.10
C ILE A 232 5.96 5.36 15.11
N PRO A 233 6.66 6.46 15.43
CA PRO A 233 6.92 7.53 14.47
C PRO A 233 7.60 7.00 13.20
N VAL A 234 7.17 7.48 12.04
CA VAL A 234 7.75 7.08 10.76
C VAL A 234 8.37 8.27 10.05
N PHE A 235 9.53 8.04 9.43
CA PHE A 235 10.19 8.96 8.51
C PHE A 235 10.03 8.48 7.08
N ILE A 236 9.55 9.34 6.20
CA ILE A 236 9.23 9.04 4.82
C ILE A 236 10.19 9.76 3.91
N MET A 237 10.90 9.01 3.04
CA MET A 237 11.97 9.53 2.21
C MET A 237 11.57 9.77 0.74
N ASP A 238 10.32 9.47 0.34
CA ASP A 238 9.74 9.82 -0.96
C ASP A 238 9.15 11.24 -0.93
N LEU A 239 10.02 12.22 -0.76
CA LEU A 239 9.63 13.61 -0.51
C LEU A 239 8.96 14.27 -1.72
N ASP A 240 9.46 13.98 -2.91
CA ASP A 240 9.02 14.63 -4.15
C ASP A 240 7.64 14.17 -4.60
N HIS A 241 7.21 12.96 -4.21
CA HIS A 241 6.05 12.31 -4.80
C HIS A 241 4.91 12.02 -3.84
N LYS A 242 5.12 12.14 -2.54
CA LYS A 242 4.09 11.95 -1.49
C LYS A 242 3.27 10.66 -1.66
N ARG A 243 3.94 9.55 -2.04
CA ARG A 243 3.25 8.29 -2.38
C ARG A 243 2.98 7.40 -1.19
N SER A 244 3.65 7.64 -0.08
CA SER A 244 3.47 6.83 1.13
C SER A 244 2.05 6.97 1.67
N PRO A 245 1.39 5.89 2.06
CA PRO A 245 0.09 5.97 2.73
C PRO A 245 0.17 6.65 4.12
N ALA A 246 1.36 6.78 4.69
CA ALA A 246 1.60 7.47 5.96
C ALA A 246 2.12 8.90 5.79
N TYR A 247 2.13 9.47 4.56
CA TYR A 247 2.75 10.77 4.30
C TYR A 247 2.15 11.89 5.16
N ASP A 248 0.84 11.94 5.31
CA ASP A 248 0.14 13.02 6.03
C ASP A 248 0.43 13.06 7.54
N VAL A 249 0.97 11.98 8.11
CA VAL A 249 1.26 11.83 9.55
C VAL A 249 2.70 11.42 9.85
N GLY A 250 3.50 11.28 8.81
CA GLY A 250 4.92 10.91 8.89
C GLY A 250 5.82 12.13 8.97
N ASN A 251 7.03 11.91 9.46
CA ASN A 251 8.11 12.89 9.45
C ASN A 251 8.86 12.82 8.12
N THR A 252 9.43 13.94 7.68
CA THR A 252 10.16 14.04 6.40
C THR A 252 11.59 14.55 6.56
N ARG A 253 12.00 14.90 7.77
CA ARG A 253 13.30 15.49 8.10
C ARG A 253 14.04 14.60 9.10
N LEU A 254 15.16 14.02 8.68
CA LEU A 254 15.97 13.12 9.54
C LEU A 254 16.67 13.84 10.70
N ASP A 255 16.89 15.14 10.61
CA ASP A 255 17.41 15.96 11.71
C ASP A 255 16.45 16.03 12.92
N MET A 256 15.18 15.63 12.73
CA MET A 256 14.18 15.49 13.81
C MET A 256 14.11 14.06 14.38
N LEU A 257 15.07 13.20 14.09
CA LEU A 257 14.99 11.77 14.40
C LEU A 257 14.91 11.49 15.90
N GLU A 258 15.55 12.29 16.74
CA GLU A 258 15.49 12.18 18.20
C GLU A 258 14.28 12.92 18.82
N ASP A 259 13.63 13.81 18.05
CA ASP A 259 12.41 14.51 18.45
C ASP A 259 11.37 14.49 17.33
N PRO A 260 10.85 13.29 16.97
CA PRO A 260 9.90 13.15 15.88
C PRO A 260 8.55 13.79 16.23
N SER A 261 7.94 14.45 15.24
CA SER A 261 6.58 14.96 15.37
C SER A 261 5.60 13.80 15.56
N MET A 262 4.74 13.92 16.58
CA MET A 262 3.74 12.91 16.99
C MET A 262 2.34 13.53 16.98
N ILE A 263 1.84 13.84 15.79
CA ILE A 263 0.55 14.51 15.59
C ILE A 263 -0.63 13.55 15.82
N ASP A 264 -1.85 14.08 15.93
CA ASP A 264 -3.07 13.26 15.94
C ASP A 264 -3.25 12.52 14.59
N ARG A 265 -3.64 11.25 14.67
CA ARG A 265 -3.79 10.34 13.53
C ARG A 265 -5.22 9.89 13.30
N THR A 266 -6.15 10.41 14.08
CA THR A 266 -7.55 9.96 14.04
C THR A 266 -8.16 10.19 12.66
N GLN A 267 -8.01 11.39 12.11
CA GLN A 267 -8.51 11.70 10.78
C GLN A 267 -7.79 10.89 9.69
N TRP A 268 -6.46 10.72 9.82
CA TRP A 268 -5.68 9.93 8.88
C TRP A 268 -6.14 8.48 8.79
N ILE A 269 -6.32 7.79 9.95
CA ILE A 269 -6.74 6.38 9.95
C ILE A 269 -8.16 6.21 9.39
N GLN A 270 -9.06 7.14 9.67
CA GLN A 270 -10.39 7.17 9.08
C GLN A 270 -10.32 7.33 7.56
N LYS A 271 -9.51 8.28 7.07
CA LYS A 271 -9.30 8.55 5.64
C LYS A 271 -8.78 7.32 4.89
N ILE A 272 -7.69 6.70 5.35
CA ILE A 272 -7.15 5.52 4.67
C ILE A 272 -8.06 4.30 4.73
N SER A 273 -8.94 4.23 5.73
CA SER A 273 -9.95 3.17 5.86
C SER A 273 -10.99 3.22 4.73
N MET A 274 -11.26 4.38 4.15
CA MET A 274 -12.24 4.55 3.07
C MET A 274 -11.91 3.77 1.80
N SER A 275 -10.65 3.44 1.58
CA SER A 275 -10.20 2.65 0.43
C SER A 275 -10.18 1.13 0.67
N HIS A 276 -10.50 0.65 1.88
CA HIS A 276 -10.35 -0.75 2.24
C HIS A 276 -11.72 -1.43 2.40
N TYR A 277 -11.94 -2.52 1.64
CA TYR A 277 -13.18 -3.28 1.62
C TYR A 277 -12.88 -4.78 1.75
N ASN A 278 -13.70 -5.49 2.51
CA ASN A 278 -13.70 -6.94 2.56
C ASN A 278 -14.73 -7.51 1.55
N ILE A 279 -14.79 -8.83 1.43
CA ILE A 279 -15.71 -9.49 0.48
C ILE A 279 -17.18 -9.22 0.83
N GLN A 280 -17.52 -9.11 2.12
CA GLN A 280 -18.89 -8.82 2.54
C GLN A 280 -19.29 -7.38 2.19
N ASP A 281 -18.41 -6.40 2.43
CA ASP A 281 -18.64 -5.00 2.01
C ASP A 281 -18.94 -4.89 0.50
N ILE A 282 -18.26 -5.73 -0.30
CA ILE A 282 -18.48 -5.75 -1.76
C ILE A 282 -19.86 -6.34 -2.08
N LYS A 283 -20.19 -7.49 -1.47
CA LYS A 283 -21.49 -8.16 -1.67
C LYS A 283 -22.68 -7.30 -1.22
N ASP A 284 -22.49 -6.53 -0.17
CA ASP A 284 -23.49 -5.58 0.35
C ASP A 284 -23.60 -4.29 -0.48
N GLY A 285 -22.83 -4.19 -1.58
CA GLY A 285 -22.87 -3.06 -2.50
C GLY A 285 -22.18 -1.79 -2.01
N ILE A 286 -21.46 -1.85 -0.87
CA ILE A 286 -20.81 -0.67 -0.28
C ILE A 286 -19.77 -0.10 -1.24
N LEU A 287 -18.90 -0.95 -1.80
CA LEU A 287 -17.91 -0.51 -2.79
C LEU A 287 -18.58 0.06 -4.06
N TRP A 288 -19.68 -0.55 -4.51
CA TRP A 288 -20.41 -0.07 -5.68
C TRP A 288 -21.01 1.32 -5.46
N ASN A 289 -21.56 1.59 -4.29
CA ASN A 289 -22.09 2.90 -3.93
C ASN A 289 -21.00 3.98 -3.95
N GLU A 290 -19.78 3.65 -3.54
CA GLU A 290 -18.64 4.57 -3.63
C GLU A 290 -18.23 4.84 -5.10
N VAL A 291 -18.24 3.81 -5.93
CA VAL A 291 -18.03 3.96 -7.38
C VAL A 291 -19.09 4.85 -8.00
N LEU A 292 -20.37 4.65 -7.65
CA LEU A 292 -21.46 5.53 -8.13
C LEU A 292 -21.26 6.98 -7.69
N ARG A 293 -20.84 7.22 -6.45
CA ARG A 293 -20.55 8.57 -5.94
C ARG A 293 -19.44 9.24 -6.76
N TYR A 294 -18.37 8.50 -7.07
CA TYR A 294 -17.31 8.99 -7.94
C TYR A 294 -17.84 9.40 -9.32
N PHE A 295 -18.66 8.57 -9.96
CA PHE A 295 -19.22 8.88 -11.29
C PHE A 295 -20.22 10.05 -11.26
N LYS A 296 -21.00 10.21 -10.17
CA LYS A 296 -21.85 11.38 -9.94
C LYS A 296 -21.03 12.67 -9.85
N LYS A 297 -19.94 12.64 -9.08
CA LYS A 297 -19.00 13.77 -8.97
C LYS A 297 -18.43 14.20 -10.32
N LEU A 298 -18.26 13.25 -11.24
CA LEU A 298 -17.81 13.52 -12.61
C LEU A 298 -18.93 13.98 -13.56
N GLY A 299 -20.17 14.06 -13.10
CA GLY A 299 -21.33 14.40 -13.96
C GLY A 299 -21.64 13.33 -15.02
N LYS A 300 -21.27 12.07 -14.78
CA LYS A 300 -21.47 10.96 -15.74
C LYS A 300 -22.73 10.14 -15.48
N ILE A 301 -23.41 10.39 -14.38
CA ILE A 301 -24.72 9.81 -13.99
C ILE A 301 -25.50 10.78 -13.12
#